data_2acd471d0bc6dc9fdce6074661c4c0b9
#
_entry.id   2acd471d0bc6dc9fdce6074661c4c0b9
#
_cell.length_a   1.000
_cell.length_b   1.000
_cell.length_c   1.000
_cell.angle_alpha   90.00
_cell.angle_beta   90.00
_cell.angle_gamma   90.00
#
_symmetry.space_group_name_H-M   'P 1'
#
loop_
_entity.id
_entity.type
_entity.pdbx_description
1 polymer ?
#
loop_
_entity_poly.entity_id
_entity_poly.type
_entity_poly.pdbx_seq_one_letter_code
_entity_poly.pdbx_strand_id
1 'polypeptide(L)'
;MKKTLIIVLLALVGISPICAQQLYNMSFDTWSKSSGAWNLYAKDAPSARRVWDTANHGLSLLGINGTMPEYSHVAVPGKGKAAAKIVSKKVLWAFVAGNLYTGYFGRIVRFSGAELNFGIPFTARPKSLSGYVHYLPKPINYAREPYLHLKGKGDTGRIEVILTDWDKPFNIVTNEEAFIDGATDPHVIGRAVLDLDQDTGGYIHFDIPFEYRNDKQPAFVVITVAASALGAYFTGGDGSTLYVDEFQFNY
;
A
#
# COMPACT_ATOMS: atom_id res chain seq x y z
N MET A 1 10.21 -55.36 47.54
CA MET A 1 9.16 -54.47 46.98
C MET A 1 9.90 -53.30 46.27
N LYS A 2 9.97 -53.32 44.95
CA LYS A 2 10.58 -52.22 44.15
C LYS A 2 9.49 -51.20 43.81
N LYS A 3 9.66 -49.98 44.29
CA LYS A 3 8.76 -48.85 43.93
C LYS A 3 9.19 -48.27 42.60
N THR A 4 8.38 -48.47 41.56
CA THR A 4 8.60 -47.87 40.24
C THR A 4 8.07 -46.42 40.29
N LEU A 5 8.96 -45.45 40.13
CA LEU A 5 8.63 -44.02 40.05
C LEU A 5 8.25 -43.71 38.60
N ILE A 6 6.98 -43.42 38.32
CA ILE A 6 6.53 -42.97 37.01
C ILE A 6 6.71 -41.44 36.94
N ILE A 7 7.66 -40.97 36.18
CA ILE A 7 7.85 -39.55 35.87
C ILE A 7 6.92 -39.21 34.68
N VAL A 8 5.84 -38.49 34.96
CA VAL A 8 4.98 -37.91 33.91
C VAL A 8 5.65 -36.66 33.42
N LEU A 9 6.24 -36.74 32.21
CA LEU A 9 6.79 -35.57 31.51
C LEU A 9 5.63 -34.76 30.90
N LEU A 10 5.19 -33.69 31.55
CA LEU A 10 4.26 -32.72 30.97
C LEU A 10 5.00 -31.94 29.88
N ALA A 11 4.72 -32.28 28.62
CA ALA A 11 5.11 -31.44 27.51
C ALA A 11 4.34 -30.12 27.57
N LEU A 12 4.98 -29.06 28.02
CA LEU A 12 4.51 -27.68 27.85
C LEU A 12 4.55 -27.37 26.38
N VAL A 13 3.43 -27.55 25.69
CA VAL A 13 3.23 -26.96 24.36
C VAL A 13 3.20 -25.45 24.58
N GLY A 14 4.32 -24.80 24.31
CA GLY A 14 4.43 -23.36 24.32
C GLY A 14 3.49 -22.79 23.25
N ILE A 15 2.31 -22.33 23.68
CA ILE A 15 1.47 -21.45 22.84
C ILE A 15 2.24 -20.14 22.74
N SER A 16 3.06 -20.00 21.71
CA SER A 16 3.62 -18.69 21.35
C SER A 16 2.43 -17.75 21.13
N PRO A 17 2.35 -16.61 21.84
CA PRO A 17 1.29 -15.66 21.54
C PRO A 17 1.43 -15.31 20.06
N ILE A 18 0.36 -15.52 19.29
CA ILE A 18 0.27 -15.00 17.91
C ILE A 18 0.33 -13.49 18.08
N CYS A 19 1.54 -12.93 17.95
CA CYS A 19 1.73 -11.50 18.03
C CYS A 19 1.04 -10.91 16.80
N ALA A 20 0.01 -10.10 17.03
CA ALA A 20 -0.69 -9.37 15.97
C ALA A 20 0.31 -8.46 15.24
N GLN A 21 0.85 -8.92 14.11
CA GLN A 21 1.87 -8.19 13.35
C GLN A 21 1.24 -6.98 12.69
N GLN A 22 1.76 -5.79 13.00
CA GLN A 22 1.42 -4.53 12.34
C GLN A 22 2.65 -4.00 11.63
N LEU A 23 2.44 -3.12 10.63
CA LEU A 23 3.55 -2.45 9.97
C LEU A 23 3.88 -1.14 10.69
N TYR A 24 5.10 -0.64 10.47
CA TYR A 24 5.48 0.67 10.97
C TYR A 24 4.69 1.77 10.23
N ASN A 25 4.28 2.80 10.98
CA ASN A 25 3.61 4.00 10.46
C ASN A 25 2.31 3.74 9.69
N MET A 26 1.48 2.80 10.15
CA MET A 26 0.14 2.56 9.56
C MET A 26 -0.86 3.68 9.90
N SER A 27 -0.54 4.53 10.89
CA SER A 27 -1.28 5.78 11.19
C SER A 27 -0.87 6.95 10.30
N PHE A 28 0.13 6.80 9.45
CA PHE A 28 0.67 7.84 8.57
C PHE A 28 1.12 9.14 9.26
N ASP A 29 1.47 9.07 10.54
CA ASP A 29 1.90 10.23 11.35
C ASP A 29 3.35 10.66 11.15
N THR A 30 4.18 9.75 10.65
CA THR A 30 5.63 9.97 10.59
C THR A 30 6.10 10.27 9.19
N TRP A 31 6.60 11.48 9.00
CA TRP A 31 7.07 11.97 7.70
C TRP A 31 8.43 12.64 7.82
N SER A 32 9.17 12.59 6.72
CA SER A 32 10.39 13.38 6.52
C SER A 32 10.47 13.87 5.08
N LYS A 33 11.36 14.83 4.83
CA LYS A 33 11.60 15.33 3.47
C LYS A 33 13.08 15.24 3.16
N SER A 34 13.42 14.61 2.02
CA SER A 34 14.80 14.52 1.55
C SER A 34 14.84 14.71 0.03
N SER A 35 15.82 15.51 -0.46
CA SER A 35 15.97 15.77 -1.91
C SER A 35 14.66 16.20 -2.59
N GLY A 36 13.81 16.96 -1.90
CA GLY A 36 12.51 17.40 -2.39
C GLY A 36 11.37 16.39 -2.26
N ALA A 37 11.64 15.11 -2.02
CA ALA A 37 10.64 14.06 -1.85
C ALA A 37 10.14 13.97 -0.40
N TRP A 38 8.83 13.82 -0.22
CA TRP A 38 8.22 13.40 1.03
C TRP A 38 8.34 11.88 1.19
N ASN A 39 8.75 11.44 2.39
CA ASN A 39 8.92 10.04 2.77
C ASN A 39 8.08 9.72 4.00
N LEU A 40 7.51 8.51 4.08
CA LEU A 40 6.66 8.05 5.18
C LEU A 40 7.47 7.40 6.32
N TYR A 41 8.59 7.97 6.65
CA TYR A 41 9.45 7.56 7.76
C TYR A 41 10.25 8.75 8.31
N ALA A 42 10.72 8.64 9.56
CA ALA A 42 11.61 9.64 10.14
C ALA A 42 12.94 9.70 9.39
N LYS A 43 13.58 10.88 9.35
CA LYS A 43 14.82 11.13 8.58
C LYS A 43 15.94 10.13 8.92
N ASP A 44 16.02 9.73 10.17
CA ASP A 44 17.03 8.81 10.74
C ASP A 44 16.48 7.40 10.99
N ALA A 45 15.30 7.07 10.43
CA ALA A 45 14.70 5.77 10.60
C ALA A 45 15.60 4.65 10.06
N PRO A 46 15.81 3.56 10.83
CA PRO A 46 16.49 2.38 10.32
C PRO A 46 15.71 1.75 9.16
N SER A 47 16.38 0.99 8.30
CA SER A 47 15.78 0.37 7.12
C SER A 47 14.54 -0.46 7.44
N ALA A 48 14.52 -1.18 8.56
CA ALA A 48 13.37 -1.97 9.01
C ALA A 48 12.10 -1.15 9.30
N ARG A 49 12.21 0.18 9.42
CA ARG A 49 11.08 1.11 9.59
C ARG A 49 10.72 1.88 8.32
N ARG A 50 11.44 1.66 7.22
CA ARG A 50 11.15 2.27 5.92
C ARG A 50 10.33 1.30 5.09
N VAL A 51 9.12 1.02 5.54
CA VAL A 51 8.24 0.01 4.93
C VAL A 51 7.34 0.56 3.83
N TRP A 52 7.19 1.89 3.77
CA TRP A 52 6.35 2.59 2.81
C TRP A 52 7.18 3.41 1.84
N ASP A 53 6.80 3.39 0.58
CA ASP A 53 7.38 4.24 -0.46
C ASP A 53 6.32 4.74 -1.45
N THR A 54 6.72 5.64 -2.35
CA THR A 54 5.82 6.36 -3.25
C THR A 54 6.54 6.71 -4.56
N ALA A 55 5.80 7.20 -5.55
CA ALA A 55 6.37 7.77 -6.77
C ALA A 55 7.13 9.10 -6.55
N ASN A 56 7.15 9.65 -5.34
CA ASN A 56 7.77 10.95 -5.05
C ASN A 56 9.25 11.01 -5.44
N HIS A 57 9.99 9.92 -5.30
CA HIS A 57 11.42 9.90 -5.66
C HIS A 57 11.67 10.24 -7.14
N GLY A 58 10.79 9.79 -8.03
CA GLY A 58 10.84 10.19 -9.44
C GLY A 58 10.30 11.61 -9.68
N LEU A 59 9.18 11.95 -9.03
CA LEU A 59 8.48 13.21 -9.24
C LEU A 59 9.17 14.41 -8.63
N SER A 60 9.91 14.23 -7.53
CA SER A 60 10.62 15.31 -6.84
C SER A 60 11.69 15.99 -7.70
N LEU A 61 12.24 15.29 -8.68
CA LEU A 61 13.14 15.87 -9.70
C LEU A 61 12.46 16.98 -10.52
N LEU A 62 11.13 16.94 -10.61
CA LEU A 62 10.29 17.94 -11.25
C LEU A 62 9.67 18.92 -10.25
N GLY A 63 10.09 18.88 -8.96
CA GLY A 63 9.54 19.70 -7.89
C GLY A 63 8.13 19.27 -7.44
N ILE A 64 7.70 18.04 -7.75
CA ILE A 64 6.35 17.56 -7.52
C ILE A 64 6.38 16.40 -6.51
N ASN A 65 5.35 16.35 -5.65
CA ASN A 65 5.04 15.17 -4.85
C ASN A 65 3.59 14.75 -5.12
N GLY A 66 3.38 13.47 -5.40
CA GLY A 66 2.06 12.85 -5.55
C GLY A 66 1.49 12.39 -4.22
N THR A 67 2.34 12.18 -3.23
CA THR A 67 1.95 11.72 -1.88
C THR A 67 2.64 12.59 -0.83
N MET A 68 1.87 13.11 0.13
CA MET A 68 2.36 14.07 1.10
C MET A 68 1.57 14.00 2.42
N PRO A 69 2.12 14.48 3.54
CA PRO A 69 1.35 14.60 4.77
C PRO A 69 0.25 15.64 4.65
N GLU A 70 -0.90 15.33 5.24
CA GLU A 70 -2.01 16.24 5.43
C GLU A 70 -2.28 16.39 6.92
N TYR A 71 -2.03 17.58 7.48
CA TYR A 71 -2.11 17.84 8.91
C TYR A 71 -3.45 18.45 9.34
N SER A 72 -4.18 19.04 8.42
CA SER A 72 -5.44 19.73 8.70
C SER A 72 -6.68 18.86 8.50
N HIS A 73 -6.51 17.69 7.89
CA HIS A 73 -7.59 16.80 7.52
C HIS A 73 -7.22 15.35 7.90
N VAL A 74 -7.24 15.05 9.20
CA VAL A 74 -7.03 13.71 9.77
C VAL A 74 -8.37 13.01 10.00
N ALA A 75 -8.38 11.68 9.94
CA ALA A 75 -9.62 10.91 10.00
C ALA A 75 -10.28 10.97 11.38
N VAL A 76 -9.48 10.89 12.44
CA VAL A 76 -9.97 10.88 13.83
C VAL A 76 -9.36 12.07 14.56
N PRO A 77 -10.10 13.16 14.81
CA PRO A 77 -9.58 14.31 15.53
C PRO A 77 -9.03 13.91 16.91
N GLY A 78 -7.80 14.36 17.20
CA GLY A 78 -7.11 14.05 18.46
C GLY A 78 -6.40 12.70 18.48
N LYS A 79 -6.54 11.88 17.44
CA LYS A 79 -5.77 10.65 17.23
C LYS A 79 -4.89 10.84 16.00
N GLY A 80 -3.59 10.72 16.19
CA GLY A 80 -2.63 10.97 15.12
C GLY A 80 -2.34 12.46 14.88
N LYS A 81 -1.43 12.72 13.95
CA LYS A 81 -0.95 14.06 13.59
C LYS A 81 -1.13 14.39 12.12
N ALA A 82 -1.16 13.39 11.27
CA ALA A 82 -1.26 13.54 9.83
C ALA A 82 -1.91 12.33 9.19
N ALA A 83 -2.62 12.56 8.10
CA ALA A 83 -3.05 11.54 7.15
C ALA A 83 -2.12 11.53 5.93
N ALA A 84 -2.14 10.48 5.12
CA ALA A 84 -1.52 10.47 3.82
C ALA A 84 -2.48 11.02 2.76
N LYS A 85 -2.08 12.12 2.11
CA LYS A 85 -2.76 12.70 0.95
C LYS A 85 -2.09 12.24 -0.33
N ILE A 86 -2.84 11.60 -1.20
CA ILE A 86 -2.38 10.96 -2.42
C ILE A 86 -3.12 11.59 -3.60
N VAL A 87 -2.38 12.20 -4.53
CA VAL A 87 -2.97 12.99 -5.63
C VAL A 87 -2.41 12.54 -6.97
N SER A 88 -3.28 12.12 -7.86
CA SER A 88 -2.92 11.85 -9.26
C SER A 88 -2.68 13.14 -10.01
N LYS A 89 -1.64 13.20 -10.84
CA LYS A 89 -1.24 14.42 -11.52
C LYS A 89 -0.87 14.18 -12.98
N LYS A 90 -1.30 15.09 -13.85
CA LYS A 90 -0.71 15.23 -15.16
C LYS A 90 0.58 16.03 -15.03
N VAL A 91 1.68 15.48 -15.50
CA VAL A 91 3.01 16.08 -15.44
C VAL A 91 3.55 16.14 -16.86
N LEU A 92 3.65 17.35 -17.43
CA LEU A 92 4.04 17.55 -18.82
C LEU A 92 3.13 16.74 -19.78
N TRP A 93 3.70 15.72 -20.42
CA TRP A 93 2.99 14.82 -21.35
C TRP A 93 2.60 13.48 -20.73
N ALA A 94 2.93 13.24 -19.46
CA ALA A 94 2.66 12.00 -18.74
C ALA A 94 1.58 12.17 -17.68
N PHE A 95 0.87 11.10 -17.39
CA PHE A 95 0.01 10.96 -16.22
C PHE A 95 0.74 10.11 -15.18
N VAL A 96 0.76 10.57 -13.94
CA VAL A 96 1.32 9.84 -12.80
C VAL A 96 0.24 9.72 -11.74
N ALA A 97 -0.20 8.50 -11.48
CA ALA A 97 -1.08 8.25 -10.36
C ALA A 97 -0.35 8.56 -9.05
N GLY A 98 -0.99 9.33 -8.19
CA GLY A 98 -0.60 9.39 -6.78
C GLY A 98 -0.70 7.99 -6.21
N ASN A 99 0.35 7.56 -5.53
CA ASN A 99 0.42 6.21 -4.97
C ASN A 99 1.22 6.17 -3.67
N LEU A 100 0.96 5.10 -2.94
CA LEU A 100 1.65 4.70 -1.74
C LEU A 100 1.73 3.18 -1.75
N TYR A 101 2.88 2.58 -1.45
CA TYR A 101 3.00 1.13 -1.44
C TYR A 101 3.99 0.64 -0.37
N THR A 102 3.84 -0.61 0.06
CA THR A 102 4.84 -1.26 0.89
C THR A 102 5.96 -1.85 0.04
N GLY A 103 7.18 -1.43 0.33
CA GLY A 103 8.36 -1.76 -0.45
C GLY A 103 9.34 -0.59 -0.50
N TYR A 104 10.12 -0.51 -1.56
CA TYR A 104 11.07 0.59 -1.74
C TYR A 104 11.30 0.92 -3.21
N PHE A 105 11.55 2.20 -3.46
CA PHE A 105 11.99 2.71 -4.76
C PHE A 105 13.44 2.30 -5.00
N GLY A 106 13.72 1.67 -6.11
CA GLY A 106 15.08 1.29 -6.52
C GLY A 106 15.81 2.46 -7.17
N ARG A 107 15.50 2.73 -8.42
CA ARG A 107 16.15 3.78 -9.22
C ARG A 107 15.28 4.19 -10.40
N ILE A 108 15.60 5.34 -10.98
CA ILE A 108 15.06 5.74 -12.29
C ILE A 108 15.75 4.91 -13.37
N VAL A 109 14.96 4.33 -14.28
CA VAL A 109 15.43 3.56 -15.41
C VAL A 109 15.09 4.31 -16.68
N ARG A 110 16.10 4.76 -17.40
CA ARG A 110 15.96 5.62 -18.60
C ARG A 110 15.18 6.90 -18.22
N PHE A 111 14.52 7.54 -19.19
CA PHE A 111 13.83 8.82 -18.96
C PHE A 111 12.37 8.67 -18.46
N SER A 112 11.82 7.48 -18.43
CA SER A 112 10.38 7.28 -18.21
C SER A 112 10.01 6.09 -17.33
N GLY A 113 10.97 5.30 -16.86
CA GLY A 113 10.73 4.14 -16.01
C GLY A 113 11.31 4.28 -14.62
N ALA A 114 10.82 3.46 -13.72
CA ALA A 114 11.33 3.31 -12.37
C ALA A 114 11.46 1.82 -12.03
N GLU A 115 12.52 1.47 -11.35
CA GLU A 115 12.65 0.18 -10.69
C GLU A 115 12.01 0.26 -9.32
N LEU A 116 11.03 -0.59 -9.06
CA LEU A 116 10.29 -0.65 -7.80
C LEU A 116 10.39 -2.06 -7.23
N ASN A 117 10.49 -2.15 -5.91
CA ASN A 117 10.52 -3.40 -5.20
C ASN A 117 9.34 -3.45 -4.25
N PHE A 118 8.35 -4.28 -4.56
CA PHE A 118 7.13 -4.43 -3.79
C PHE A 118 7.25 -5.56 -2.77
N GLY A 119 6.67 -5.33 -1.61
CA GLY A 119 6.59 -6.30 -0.54
C GLY A 119 7.65 -6.14 0.53
N ILE A 120 7.21 -6.31 1.74
CA ILE A 120 8.03 -6.35 2.94
C ILE A 120 7.76 -7.66 3.69
N PRO A 121 8.71 -8.19 4.48
CA PRO A 121 8.53 -9.42 5.23
C PRO A 121 7.31 -9.38 6.15
N PHE A 122 6.41 -10.34 6.00
CA PHE A 122 5.18 -10.42 6.77
C PHE A 122 4.70 -11.87 6.81
N THR A 123 4.55 -12.41 8.01
CA THR A 123 4.22 -13.84 8.20
C THR A 123 2.86 -14.07 8.87
N ALA A 124 2.16 -13.03 9.27
CA ALA A 124 0.86 -13.18 9.90
C ALA A 124 -0.28 -13.39 8.88
N ARG A 125 -1.40 -13.91 9.36
CA ARG A 125 -2.62 -14.13 8.57
C ARG A 125 -3.77 -13.32 9.17
N PRO A 126 -3.86 -12.00 8.89
CA PRO A 126 -4.95 -11.16 9.37
C PRO A 126 -6.28 -11.55 8.72
N LYS A 127 -7.40 -11.31 9.43
CA LYS A 127 -8.74 -11.48 8.87
C LYS A 127 -9.10 -10.35 7.91
N SER A 128 -8.66 -9.12 8.23
CA SER A 128 -8.98 -7.94 7.43
C SER A 128 -7.90 -6.86 7.56
N LEU A 129 -7.97 -5.86 6.66
CA LEU A 129 -7.37 -4.55 6.83
C LEU A 129 -8.49 -3.54 7.07
N SER A 130 -8.39 -2.76 8.14
CA SER A 130 -9.29 -1.62 8.40
C SER A 130 -8.53 -0.30 8.42
N GLY A 131 -9.28 0.79 8.36
CA GLY A 131 -8.76 2.15 8.40
C GLY A 131 -9.78 3.17 7.97
N TYR A 132 -9.33 4.35 7.63
CA TYR A 132 -10.18 5.44 7.15
C TYR A 132 -9.73 5.90 5.78
N VAL A 133 -10.70 6.28 4.96
CA VAL A 133 -10.48 6.75 3.60
C VAL A 133 -11.43 7.90 3.26
N HIS A 134 -10.89 8.91 2.56
CA HIS A 134 -11.69 9.95 1.91
C HIS A 134 -11.24 10.06 0.46
N TYR A 135 -12.15 9.84 -0.48
CA TYR A 135 -11.86 9.86 -1.91
C TYR A 135 -12.62 10.96 -2.63
N LEU A 136 -11.91 11.69 -3.47
CA LEU A 136 -12.40 12.78 -4.31
C LEU A 136 -12.03 12.48 -5.77
N PRO A 137 -12.85 11.73 -6.51
CA PRO A 137 -12.60 11.41 -7.91
C PRO A 137 -12.64 12.65 -8.80
N LYS A 138 -11.87 12.62 -9.86
CA LYS A 138 -12.00 13.53 -11.01
C LYS A 138 -12.37 12.72 -12.24
N PRO A 139 -12.96 13.33 -13.26
CA PRO A 139 -13.15 12.67 -14.54
C PRO A 139 -11.81 12.23 -15.12
N ILE A 140 -11.75 11.01 -15.67
CA ILE A 140 -10.59 10.50 -16.40
C ILE A 140 -10.36 11.43 -17.62
N ASN A 141 -9.33 12.23 -17.54
CA ASN A 141 -8.95 13.16 -18.59
C ASN A 141 -7.65 12.77 -19.31
N TYR A 142 -6.95 11.76 -18.78
CA TYR A 142 -5.81 11.12 -19.39
C TYR A 142 -6.05 9.61 -19.47
N ALA A 143 -5.94 9.03 -20.67
CA ALA A 143 -6.08 7.60 -20.88
C ALA A 143 -5.27 7.15 -22.09
N ARG A 144 -4.74 5.92 -22.05
CA ARG A 144 -4.06 5.22 -23.15
C ARG A 144 -4.81 3.94 -23.50
N GLU A 145 -4.48 3.35 -24.64
CA GLU A 145 -4.99 2.03 -24.98
C GLU A 145 -4.63 1.00 -23.88
N PRO A 146 -5.53 0.09 -23.57
CA PRO A 146 -6.88 -0.12 -24.14
C PRO A 146 -7.99 0.71 -23.46
N TYR A 147 -7.65 1.67 -22.59
CA TYR A 147 -8.57 2.39 -21.68
C TYR A 147 -9.09 3.72 -22.24
N LEU A 148 -8.88 4.05 -23.50
CA LEU A 148 -9.37 5.31 -24.11
C LEU A 148 -10.88 5.51 -23.97
N HIS A 149 -11.65 4.43 -23.99
CA HIS A 149 -13.10 4.43 -23.81
C HIS A 149 -13.58 4.89 -22.43
N LEU A 150 -12.66 5.05 -21.46
CA LEU A 150 -12.95 5.53 -20.11
C LEU A 150 -12.86 7.05 -19.99
N LYS A 151 -12.35 7.78 -21.00
CA LYS A 151 -12.28 9.24 -20.95
C LYS A 151 -13.65 9.86 -20.65
N GLY A 152 -13.66 10.79 -19.70
CA GLY A 152 -14.88 11.48 -19.24
C GLY A 152 -15.67 10.71 -18.17
N LYS A 153 -15.38 9.44 -17.90
CA LYS A 153 -15.97 8.68 -16.77
C LYS A 153 -15.27 9.07 -15.47
N GLY A 154 -15.90 8.80 -14.33
CA GLY A 154 -15.29 8.95 -13.02
C GLY A 154 -14.04 8.10 -12.88
N ASP A 155 -13.01 8.63 -12.19
CA ASP A 155 -11.84 7.85 -11.82
C ASP A 155 -12.16 6.93 -10.63
N THR A 156 -11.31 5.94 -10.39
CA THR A 156 -11.45 4.98 -9.28
C THR A 156 -10.19 5.01 -8.43
N GLY A 157 -10.33 5.28 -7.14
CA GLY A 157 -9.29 5.05 -6.14
C GLY A 157 -9.28 3.58 -5.73
N ARG A 158 -8.10 3.04 -5.37
CA ARG A 158 -7.97 1.64 -4.96
C ARG A 158 -7.04 1.50 -3.77
N ILE A 159 -7.46 0.66 -2.81
CA ILE A 159 -6.59 0.05 -1.81
C ILE A 159 -6.57 -1.44 -2.10
N GLU A 160 -5.39 -2.01 -2.31
CA GLU A 160 -5.23 -3.44 -2.52
C GLU A 160 -4.14 -3.97 -1.59
N VAL A 161 -4.41 -5.10 -0.98
CA VAL A 161 -3.47 -5.83 -0.13
C VAL A 161 -3.35 -7.24 -0.63
N ILE A 162 -2.12 -7.70 -0.86
CA ILE A 162 -1.84 -9.10 -1.15
C ILE A 162 -0.83 -9.66 -0.15
N LEU A 163 -1.06 -10.90 0.23
CA LEU A 163 -0.14 -11.74 1.01
C LEU A 163 0.43 -12.80 0.08
N THR A 164 1.75 -12.97 0.08
CA THR A 164 2.42 -13.84 -0.92
C THR A 164 3.41 -14.79 -0.27
N ASP A 165 3.72 -15.89 -0.97
CA ASP A 165 4.79 -16.85 -0.61
C ASP A 165 6.08 -16.62 -1.42
N TRP A 166 6.32 -15.40 -1.88
CA TRP A 166 7.55 -15.05 -2.58
C TRP A 166 8.80 -15.32 -1.72
N ASP A 167 9.92 -15.59 -2.35
CA ASP A 167 11.24 -15.76 -1.70
C ASP A 167 11.98 -14.43 -1.49
N LYS A 168 11.56 -13.38 -2.19
CA LYS A 168 12.12 -12.02 -2.15
C LYS A 168 11.07 -10.99 -2.58
N PRO A 169 11.29 -9.68 -2.32
CA PRO A 169 10.44 -8.63 -2.84
C PRO A 169 10.27 -8.72 -4.36
N PHE A 170 9.07 -8.43 -4.86
CA PHE A 170 8.77 -8.45 -6.29
C PHE A 170 9.35 -7.20 -6.94
N ASN A 171 10.31 -7.40 -7.84
CA ASN A 171 10.95 -6.32 -8.57
C ASN A 171 10.23 -6.07 -9.91
N ILE A 172 9.90 -4.82 -10.19
CA ILE A 172 9.37 -4.40 -11.49
C ILE A 172 10.15 -3.22 -12.04
N VAL A 173 10.17 -3.15 -13.36
CA VAL A 173 10.61 -1.96 -14.11
C VAL A 173 9.38 -1.42 -14.84
N THR A 174 8.89 -0.25 -14.44
CA THR A 174 7.55 0.24 -14.82
C THR A 174 7.32 0.44 -16.32
N ASN A 175 8.37 0.58 -17.12
CA ASN A 175 8.27 0.66 -18.58
C ASN A 175 8.35 -0.71 -19.29
N GLU A 176 8.46 -1.81 -18.54
CA GLU A 176 8.41 -3.19 -19.03
C GLU A 176 7.02 -3.83 -18.78
N GLU A 177 6.10 -3.09 -18.17
CA GLU A 177 4.68 -3.45 -17.93
C GLU A 177 4.44 -4.78 -17.19
N ALA A 178 5.44 -5.26 -16.46
CA ALA A 178 5.34 -6.49 -15.66
C ALA A 178 4.77 -6.21 -14.25
N PHE A 179 3.52 -5.71 -14.18
CA PHE A 179 2.87 -5.41 -12.91
C PHE A 179 2.37 -6.67 -12.21
N ILE A 180 2.26 -6.59 -10.87
CA ILE A 180 1.66 -7.66 -10.08
C ILE A 180 0.16 -7.73 -10.40
N ASP A 181 -0.32 -8.89 -10.83
CA ASP A 181 -1.75 -9.18 -10.88
C ASP A 181 -2.16 -9.93 -9.61
N GLY A 182 -2.62 -9.19 -8.61
CA GLY A 182 -3.09 -9.76 -7.35
C GLY A 182 -4.26 -10.74 -7.52
N ALA A 183 -4.97 -10.70 -8.67
CA ALA A 183 -6.08 -11.60 -8.95
C ALA A 183 -5.64 -12.95 -9.49
N THR A 184 -4.57 -13.04 -10.27
CA THR A 184 -4.18 -14.27 -10.97
C THR A 184 -2.81 -14.82 -10.62
N ASP A 185 -1.93 -14.03 -9.96
CA ASP A 185 -0.61 -14.50 -9.55
C ASP A 185 -0.71 -15.72 -8.62
N PRO A 186 -0.10 -16.87 -8.96
CA PRO A 186 -0.18 -18.11 -8.19
C PRO A 186 0.50 -18.04 -6.83
N HIS A 187 1.39 -17.06 -6.62
CA HIS A 187 2.07 -16.81 -5.35
C HIS A 187 1.23 -15.99 -4.36
N VAL A 188 0.08 -15.46 -4.78
CA VAL A 188 -0.82 -14.75 -3.88
C VAL A 188 -1.60 -15.76 -3.03
N ILE A 189 -1.37 -15.70 -1.72
CA ILE A 189 -2.03 -16.53 -0.70
C ILE A 189 -3.37 -15.96 -0.27
N GLY A 190 -3.44 -14.64 -0.12
CA GLY A 190 -4.63 -13.92 0.29
C GLY A 190 -4.66 -12.51 -0.31
N ARG A 191 -5.86 -12.00 -0.54
CA ARG A 191 -6.08 -10.70 -1.18
C ARG A 191 -7.23 -9.96 -0.52
N ALA A 192 -7.09 -8.64 -0.36
CA ALA A 192 -8.15 -7.74 0.07
C ALA A 192 -8.15 -6.51 -0.82
N VAL A 193 -9.32 -6.05 -1.30
CA VAL A 193 -9.43 -4.93 -2.25
C VAL A 193 -10.60 -4.03 -1.87
N LEU A 194 -10.37 -2.73 -1.95
CA LEU A 194 -11.39 -1.70 -1.87
C LEU A 194 -11.26 -0.79 -3.09
N ASP A 195 -12.29 -0.73 -3.90
CA ASP A 195 -12.45 0.23 -4.99
C ASP A 195 -13.42 1.34 -4.57
N LEU A 196 -13.04 2.57 -4.90
CA LEU A 196 -13.78 3.79 -4.60
C LEU A 196 -14.01 4.53 -5.91
N ASP A 197 -15.23 4.57 -6.40
CA ASP A 197 -15.63 5.18 -7.68
C ASP A 197 -16.42 6.47 -7.52
N GLN A 198 -16.70 6.89 -6.27
CA GLN A 198 -17.48 8.07 -5.94
C GLN A 198 -16.80 8.88 -4.84
N ASP A 199 -17.18 10.17 -4.76
CA ASP A 199 -16.84 11.02 -3.64
C ASP A 199 -17.47 10.46 -2.35
N THR A 200 -16.63 10.22 -1.35
CA THR A 200 -17.09 9.68 -0.06
C THR A 200 -17.70 10.76 0.86
N GLY A 201 -17.66 12.04 0.45
CA GLY A 201 -18.20 13.16 1.23
C GLY A 201 -17.43 13.48 2.51
N GLY A 202 -16.32 12.82 2.75
CA GLY A 202 -15.46 12.89 3.95
C GLY A 202 -14.84 11.56 4.26
N TYR A 203 -14.19 11.44 5.42
CA TYR A 203 -13.65 10.16 5.85
C TYR A 203 -14.75 9.15 6.16
N ILE A 204 -14.63 7.96 5.57
CA ILE A 204 -15.40 6.78 5.93
C ILE A 204 -14.47 5.74 6.53
N HIS A 205 -14.94 4.98 7.50
CA HIS A 205 -14.24 3.80 8.00
C HIS A 205 -14.45 2.64 7.01
N PHE A 206 -13.39 1.90 6.72
CA PHE A 206 -13.47 0.66 5.96
C PHE A 206 -12.91 -0.51 6.78
N ASP A 207 -13.38 -1.71 6.48
CA ASP A 207 -12.85 -2.98 6.98
C ASP A 207 -13.00 -4.02 5.87
N ILE A 208 -11.88 -4.32 5.18
CA ILE A 208 -11.86 -5.20 4.01
C ILE A 208 -11.31 -6.57 4.39
N PRO A 209 -12.13 -7.63 4.30
CA PRO A 209 -11.70 -8.98 4.63
C PRO A 209 -10.69 -9.52 3.62
N PHE A 210 -9.78 -10.37 4.09
CA PHE A 210 -8.91 -11.13 3.21
C PHE A 210 -9.64 -12.34 2.63
N GLU A 211 -9.60 -12.47 1.31
CA GLU A 211 -9.96 -13.69 0.59
C GLU A 211 -8.71 -14.57 0.47
N TYR A 212 -8.64 -15.61 1.30
CA TYR A 212 -7.54 -16.57 1.32
C TYR A 212 -7.75 -17.66 0.28
N ARG A 213 -6.74 -17.97 -0.53
CA ARG A 213 -6.75 -19.02 -1.56
C ARG A 213 -6.27 -20.37 -1.03
N ASN A 214 -5.46 -20.37 0.02
CA ASN A 214 -4.87 -21.56 0.62
C ASN A 214 -4.42 -21.29 2.07
N ASP A 215 -3.94 -22.32 2.75
CA ASP A 215 -3.51 -22.26 4.15
C ASP A 215 -2.00 -22.01 4.31
N LYS A 216 -1.27 -21.72 3.23
CA LYS A 216 0.16 -21.44 3.31
C LYS A 216 0.44 -20.24 4.22
N GLN A 217 1.63 -20.25 4.83
CA GLN A 217 2.14 -19.12 5.58
C GLN A 217 2.62 -18.03 4.63
N PRO A 218 2.20 -16.76 4.77
CA PRO A 218 2.76 -15.66 4.01
C PRO A 218 4.25 -15.44 4.33
N ALA A 219 4.97 -14.93 3.35
CA ALA A 219 6.34 -14.45 3.49
C ALA A 219 6.42 -12.93 3.32
N PHE A 220 5.57 -12.36 2.48
CA PHE A 220 5.52 -10.92 2.21
C PHE A 220 4.09 -10.39 2.19
N VAL A 221 3.96 -9.10 2.51
CA VAL A 221 2.75 -8.30 2.27
C VAL A 221 3.06 -7.16 1.31
N VAL A 222 2.18 -6.96 0.34
CA VAL A 222 2.13 -5.75 -0.48
C VAL A 222 0.83 -5.05 -0.18
N ILE A 223 0.91 -3.78 0.23
CA ILE A 223 -0.23 -2.86 0.26
C ILE A 223 0.04 -1.84 -0.83
N THR A 224 -0.91 -1.65 -1.73
CA THR A 224 -0.90 -0.56 -2.69
C THR A 224 -2.12 0.32 -2.48
N VAL A 225 -1.89 1.62 -2.48
CA VAL A 225 -2.94 2.65 -2.38
C VAL A 225 -2.74 3.60 -3.55
N ALA A 226 -3.73 3.75 -4.40
CA ALA A 226 -3.65 4.58 -5.58
C ALA A 226 -4.88 5.49 -5.70
N ALA A 227 -4.66 6.77 -5.98
CA ALA A 227 -5.75 7.71 -6.26
C ALA A 227 -6.38 7.48 -7.65
N SER A 228 -5.71 6.70 -8.51
CA SER A 228 -6.20 6.22 -9.81
C SER A 228 -5.80 4.78 -10.02
N ALA A 229 -6.76 3.86 -9.97
CA ALA A 229 -6.53 2.41 -10.04
C ALA A 229 -5.84 1.97 -11.33
N LEU A 230 -6.07 2.67 -12.42
CA LEU A 230 -5.44 2.42 -13.73
C LEU A 230 -4.18 3.27 -13.97
N GLY A 231 -3.61 3.83 -12.91
CA GLY A 231 -2.44 4.69 -13.00
C GLY A 231 -1.19 4.02 -13.55
N ALA A 232 -1.01 2.73 -13.29
CA ALA A 232 0.06 1.91 -13.88
C ALA A 232 -0.02 1.88 -15.43
N TYR A 233 -1.21 2.04 -15.98
CA TYR A 233 -1.49 2.13 -17.42
C TYR A 233 -1.63 3.59 -17.90
N PHE A 234 -1.08 4.55 -17.16
CA PHE A 234 -1.16 5.98 -17.46
C PHE A 234 -2.60 6.47 -17.71
N THR A 235 -3.56 5.96 -16.94
CA THR A 235 -4.98 6.27 -17.11
C THR A 235 -5.55 6.74 -15.78
N GLY A 236 -6.24 7.90 -15.77
CA GLY A 236 -6.87 8.47 -14.58
C GLY A 236 -7.26 9.93 -14.74
N GLY A 237 -7.78 10.49 -13.65
CA GLY A 237 -8.22 11.87 -13.52
C GLY A 237 -7.15 12.75 -12.87
N ASP A 238 -6.70 13.78 -13.58
CA ASP A 238 -5.80 14.80 -13.02
C ASP A 238 -6.48 15.48 -11.83
N GLY A 239 -5.88 15.38 -10.65
CA GLY A 239 -6.43 15.89 -9.40
C GLY A 239 -7.31 14.89 -8.64
N SER A 240 -7.52 13.64 -9.10
CA SER A 240 -8.11 12.59 -8.24
C SER A 240 -7.30 12.47 -6.96
N THR A 241 -7.98 12.58 -5.81
CA THR A 241 -7.32 12.67 -4.50
C THR A 241 -7.88 11.60 -3.56
N LEU A 242 -6.97 10.85 -2.95
CA LEU A 242 -7.28 9.86 -1.93
C LEU A 242 -6.54 10.23 -0.64
N TYR A 243 -7.27 10.34 0.46
CA TYR A 243 -6.71 10.43 1.80
C TYR A 243 -6.86 9.10 2.48
N VAL A 244 -5.82 8.64 3.15
CA VAL A 244 -5.87 7.42 3.98
C VAL A 244 -5.26 7.68 5.35
N ASP A 245 -5.83 7.01 6.37
CA ASP A 245 -5.43 7.21 7.75
C ASP A 245 -5.72 5.96 8.59
N GLU A 246 -4.94 5.77 9.68
CA GLU A 246 -5.19 4.80 10.74
C GLU A 246 -5.42 3.36 10.23
N PHE A 247 -4.56 2.87 9.35
CA PHE A 247 -4.62 1.47 8.91
C PHE A 247 -4.29 0.51 10.05
N GLN A 248 -4.98 -0.62 10.05
CA GLN A 248 -4.77 -1.68 11.05
C GLN A 248 -5.10 -3.06 10.47
N PHE A 249 -4.22 -4.03 10.67
CA PHE A 249 -4.56 -5.43 10.46
C PHE A 249 -5.35 -5.98 11.66
N ASN A 250 -6.47 -6.67 11.39
CA ASN A 250 -7.34 -7.31 12.38
C ASN A 250 -7.15 -8.84 12.32
N TYR A 251 -7.11 -9.50 13.50
CA TYR A 251 -6.80 -10.93 13.66
C TYR A 251 -7.95 -11.73 14.26
#